data_b8440f89098cb4e1092cb2af328bd3d0
#
_entry.id   b8440f89098cb4e1092cb2af328bd3d0
#
_cell.length_a   1.000
_cell.length_b   1.000
_cell.length_c   1.000
_cell.angle_alpha   90.00
_cell.angle_beta   90.00
_cell.angle_gamma   90.00
#
_symmetry.space_group_name_H-M   'P 1'
#
loop_
_entity.id
_entity.type
_entity.pdbx_description
1 polymer ?
#
loop_
_entity_poly.entity_id
_entity_poly.type
_entity_poly.pdbx_seq_one_letter_code
_entity_poly.pdbx_strand_id
1 'polypeptide(L)' 'ITFVVITADEGCSIYYTWDGTDPTDTSARYTEPIEVPEGNNILSIIVVNDKTKLTSEIYRTNFIYHAQPEVEIEE' A
#
# COMPACT_ATOMS: atom_id res chain seq x y z
N ILE A 1 -6.99 13.72 2.59
CA ILE A 1 -6.66 12.52 1.80
C ILE A 1 -5.16 12.28 1.87
N THR A 2 -4.77 11.08 2.20
CA THR A 2 -3.37 10.71 2.33
C THR A 2 -3.04 9.61 1.33
N PHE A 3 -1.91 9.73 0.66
CA PHE A 3 -1.45 8.75 -0.32
C PHE A 3 -0.12 8.15 0.11
N VAL A 4 0.09 6.90 -0.27
CA VAL A 4 1.37 6.20 -0.12
C VAL A 4 2.05 6.17 -1.49
N VAL A 5 3.31 6.57 -1.51
CA VAL A 5 4.15 6.48 -2.70
C VAL A 5 5.24 5.45 -2.43
N ILE A 6 5.36 4.50 -3.33
CA ILE A 6 6.33 3.41 -3.20
C ILE A 6 7.27 3.47 -4.40
N THR A 7 8.57 3.34 -4.13
CA THR A 7 9.56 3.27 -5.19
C THR A 7 10.34 1.97 -5.08
N ALA A 8 10.74 1.44 -6.22
CA ALA A 8 11.59 0.26 -6.32
C ALA A 8 12.53 0.43 -7.50
N ASP A 9 13.52 -0.44 -7.59
CA ASP A 9 14.46 -0.42 -8.69
C ASP A 9 13.76 -0.69 -10.03
N GLU A 10 14.30 -0.13 -11.09
CA GLU A 10 13.82 -0.37 -12.43
C GLU A 10 13.86 -1.86 -12.75
N GLY A 11 12.85 -2.35 -13.44
CA GLY A 11 12.74 -3.78 -13.77
C GLY A 11 12.06 -4.59 -12.68
N CYS A 12 11.50 -3.94 -11.67
CA CYS A 12 10.77 -4.59 -10.61
C CYS A 12 9.30 -4.19 -10.60
N SER A 13 8.46 -5.10 -10.15
CA SER A 13 7.04 -4.85 -9.94
C SER A 13 6.73 -4.91 -8.46
N ILE A 14 5.80 -4.08 -8.03
CA ILE A 14 5.39 -4.00 -6.63
C ILE A 14 3.97 -4.50 -6.52
N TYR A 15 3.74 -5.42 -5.58
CA TYR A 15 2.39 -5.94 -5.28
C TYR A 15 2.07 -5.69 -3.83
N TYR A 16 0.80 -5.49 -3.52
CA TYR A 16 0.41 -5.12 -2.17
C TYR A 16 -0.97 -5.67 -1.78
N THR A 17 -1.20 -5.72 -0.48
CA THR A 17 -2.50 -6.03 0.11
C THR A 17 -2.78 -5.05 1.25
N TRP A 18 -4.06 -4.87 1.58
CA TRP A 18 -4.50 -4.01 2.68
C TRP A 18 -5.15 -4.76 3.84
N ASP A 19 -5.19 -6.07 3.79
CA ASP A 19 -5.92 -6.89 4.76
C ASP A 19 -5.02 -7.76 5.65
N GLY A 20 -3.74 -7.49 5.64
CA GLY A 20 -2.77 -8.25 6.43
C GLY A 20 -2.37 -9.59 5.82
N THR A 21 -2.94 -9.98 4.70
CA THR A 21 -2.53 -11.18 4.00
C THR A 21 -1.17 -10.98 3.33
N ASP A 22 -0.49 -12.09 3.03
CA ASP A 22 0.78 -12.04 2.32
C ASP A 22 0.54 -11.71 0.85
N PRO A 23 1.13 -10.62 0.33
CA PRO A 23 0.97 -10.32 -1.09
C PRO A 23 1.70 -11.33 -1.96
N THR A 24 1.16 -11.55 -3.15
CA THR A 24 1.74 -12.43 -4.17
C THR A 24 1.73 -11.69 -5.51
N ASP A 25 2.25 -12.30 -6.54
CA ASP A 25 2.24 -11.71 -7.89
C ASP A 25 0.83 -11.68 -8.51
N THR A 26 -0.16 -12.22 -7.82
CA THR A 26 -1.58 -12.10 -8.22
C THR A 26 -2.32 -11.04 -7.40
N SER A 27 -1.66 -10.42 -6.45
CA SER A 27 -2.21 -9.32 -5.66
C SER A 27 -2.29 -8.05 -6.50
N ALA A 28 -2.87 -6.99 -5.94
CA ALA A 28 -2.93 -5.70 -6.61
C ALA A 28 -1.53 -5.21 -6.92
N ARG A 29 -1.32 -4.72 -8.14
CA ARG A 29 -0.04 -4.19 -8.57
C ARG A 29 -0.01 -2.68 -8.36
N TYR A 30 1.09 -2.19 -7.78
CA TYR A 30 1.27 -0.76 -7.61
C TYR A 30 1.61 -0.10 -8.95
N THR A 31 0.78 0.84 -9.37
CA THR A 31 0.98 1.59 -10.61
C THR A 31 0.93 3.10 -10.39
N GLU A 32 0.36 3.52 -9.27
CA GLU A 32 0.19 4.94 -8.95
C GLU A 32 0.06 5.08 -7.43
N PRO A 33 0.19 6.27 -6.88
CA PRO A 33 0.04 6.47 -5.45
C PRO A 33 -1.25 5.86 -4.92
N ILE A 34 -1.16 5.21 -3.76
CA ILE A 34 -2.28 4.48 -3.16
C ILE A 34 -2.92 5.36 -2.10
N GLU A 35 -4.22 5.57 -2.20
CA GLU A 35 -4.96 6.27 -1.16
C GLU A 35 -5.03 5.40 0.09
N VAL A 36 -4.70 5.97 1.25
CA VAL A 36 -4.78 5.26 2.52
C VAL A 36 -6.25 5.10 2.90
N PRO A 37 -6.73 3.86 3.11
CA PRO A 37 -8.12 3.65 3.48
C PRO A 37 -8.40 4.14 4.91
N GLU A 38 -9.65 4.46 5.15
CA GLU A 38 -10.14 4.84 6.47
C GLU A 38 -10.00 3.67 7.44
N GLY A 39 -9.59 3.97 8.66
CA GLY A 39 -9.50 3.00 9.74
C GLY A 39 -8.10 2.51 9.99
N ASN A 40 -8.00 1.33 10.56
CA ASN A 40 -6.74 0.68 10.88
C ASN A 40 -6.49 -0.42 9.85
N ASN A 41 -5.49 -0.20 9.01
CA ASN A 41 -5.20 -1.12 7.90
C ASN A 41 -3.72 -1.45 7.86
N ILE A 42 -3.40 -2.68 7.49
CA ILE A 42 -2.02 -3.13 7.34
C ILE A 42 -1.71 -3.20 5.85
N LEU A 43 -0.78 -2.35 5.42
CA LEU A 43 -0.25 -2.41 4.07
C LEU A 43 0.91 -3.39 4.04
N SER A 44 0.78 -4.44 3.25
CA SER A 44 1.83 -5.43 3.05
C SER A 44 2.30 -5.36 1.61
N ILE A 45 3.60 -5.32 1.40
CA ILE A 45 4.22 -5.04 0.11
C ILE A 45 5.29 -6.08 -0.18
N ILE A 46 5.35 -6.55 -1.42
CA ILE A 46 6.49 -7.29 -1.97
C ILE A 46 6.97 -6.61 -3.23
N VAL A 47 8.25 -6.80 -3.52
CA VAL A 47 8.88 -6.35 -4.76
C VAL A 47 9.37 -7.60 -5.49
N VAL A 48 9.00 -7.73 -6.76
CA VAL A 48 9.35 -8.89 -7.59
C VAL A 48 10.20 -8.40 -8.75
N ASN A 49 11.35 -9.01 -8.95
CA ASN A 49 12.16 -8.76 -10.13
C ASN A 49 11.48 -9.41 -11.34
N ASP A 50 11.12 -8.60 -12.33
CA ASP A 50 10.32 -9.09 -13.47
C ASP A 50 11.05 -10.13 -14.31
N LYS A 51 12.37 -10.08 -14.33
CA LYS A 51 13.19 -10.96 -15.15
C LYS A 51 13.52 -12.27 -14.44
N THR A 52 13.95 -12.20 -13.20
CA THR A 52 14.38 -13.38 -12.43
C THR A 52 13.27 -13.99 -11.60
N LYS A 53 12.21 -13.22 -11.35
CA LYS A 53 11.09 -13.58 -10.46
C LYS A 53 11.50 -13.71 -8.99
N LEU A 54 12.68 -13.25 -8.63
CA LEU A 54 13.06 -13.18 -7.23
C LEU A 54 12.18 -12.18 -6.51
N THR A 55 11.70 -12.59 -5.34
CA THR A 55 10.75 -11.83 -4.54
C THR A 55 11.41 -11.37 -3.26
N SER A 56 11.18 -10.12 -2.88
CA SER A 56 11.68 -9.55 -1.63
C SER A 56 11.00 -10.15 -0.41
N GLU A 57 11.51 -9.80 0.77
CA GLU A 57 10.78 -9.98 2.00
C GLU A 57 9.49 -9.17 1.96
N ILE A 58 8.54 -9.53 2.83
CA ILE A 58 7.30 -8.78 2.95
C ILE A 58 7.55 -7.58 3.87
N TYR A 59 7.26 -6.40 3.37
CA TYR A 59 7.30 -5.17 4.15
C TYR A 59 5.91 -4.84 4.62
N ARG A 60 5.72 -4.67 5.93
CA ARG A 60 4.41 -4.37 6.50
C ARG A 60 4.45 -3.04 7.23
N THR A 61 3.42 -2.24 7.03
CA THR A 61 3.24 -0.98 7.74
C THR A 61 1.78 -0.86 8.15
N ASN A 62 1.56 -0.56 9.42
CA ASN A 62 0.21 -0.33 9.93
C ASN A 62 -0.14 1.14 9.77
N PHE A 63 -1.21 1.42 9.04
CA PHE A 63 -1.73 2.77 8.88
C PHE A 63 -3.02 2.93 9.68
N ILE A 64 -3.05 3.94 10.51
CA ILE A 64 -4.26 4.34 11.22
C ILE A 64 -4.65 5.70 10.67
N TYR A 65 -5.75 5.76 9.94
CA TYR A 65 -6.21 6.98 9.32
C TYR A 65 -7.67 7.21 9.62
N HIS A 66 -7.97 8.36 10.16
CA HIS A 66 -9.34 8.80 10.39
C HIS A 66 -9.54 10.14 9.72
N ALA A 67 -10.35 10.13 8.67
CA ALA A 67 -10.73 11.37 8.02
C ALA A 67 -11.49 12.22 9.04
N GLN A 68 -11.09 13.48 9.19
CA GLN A 68 -11.81 14.39 10.07
C GLN A 68 -13.03 14.89 9.31
N PRO A 69 -14.23 14.72 9.88
CA PRO A 69 -15.40 15.30 9.25
C PRO A 69 -15.28 16.82 9.28
N GLU A 70 -15.81 17.44 8.25
CA GLU A 70 -15.92 18.88 8.23
C GLU A 70 -16.92 19.29 9.29
N VAL A 71 -16.49 20.15 10.21
CA VAL A 71 -17.35 20.61 11.28
C VAL A 71 -17.69 22.07 11.02
N GLU A 72 -19.00 22.33 10.83
CA GLU A 72 -19.51 23.69 10.81
C GLU A 72 -19.97 24.02 12.22
N ILE A 73 -19.44 25.08 12.77
CA ILE A 73 -19.86 25.58 14.06
C ILE A 73 -20.75 26.79 13.81
N GLU A 74 -22.00 26.67 14.19
CA GLU A 74 -22.95 27.77 14.13
C GLU A 74 -23.14 28.33 15.54
N GLU A 75 -23.09 29.61 15.62
CA GLU A 75 -23.35 30.31 16.89
C GLU A 75 -24.73 30.96 16.92
#